data_c6eb2adbb1b4b02de222366abc7ff4fb
#
_entry.id   c6eb2adbb1b4b02de222366abc7ff4fb
#
_cell.length_a   1.000
_cell.length_b   1.000
_cell.length_c   1.000
_cell.angle_alpha   90.00
_cell.angle_beta   90.00
_cell.angle_gamma   90.00
#
_symmetry.space_group_name_H-M   'P 1'
#
loop_
_entity.id
_entity.type
_entity.pdbx_description
1 polymer ?
#
loop_
_entity_poly.entity_id
_entity_poly.type
_entity_poly.pdbx_seq_one_letter_code
_entity_poly.pdbx_strand_id
1 'polypeptide(L)'
;MPKKVVIVGGGTGGTITANVLARKASKEADTILVCNESQHIYQPGYLYRALGEIMDESKIIREERKLLDRRVKLVIDEAVKIDIQNRVVSLMSGKQLEYDYLVISTGSRIVPEEVPGYEASYHFYSLEGARKLHEALERFKEGVIAVGIGGIPYKCPPAPAEFCCLLDYYFTRRGIRDRVEIHYLSPLPRTFPHEAVAEAITEMMERKRIHWHPMFNIESVDPEKKTVNSLEGESLRFDLLVMVPPHKGAEVVERSGIGVDGGWIPVDKHTLQYKDYDEVYAIGDATNLPVSKSGAAAHFEGKIVADRISSEIMGHEPRAAYDGKVICFCDAGFKKAIYMSFNYENPPKKPRFSYMWYLGKQVVNRSYWSLILKGYI
;
A
#
# COMPACT_ATOMS: atom_id res chain seq x y z
N MET A 1 4.81 -17.18 -32.51
CA MET A 1 4.12 -15.90 -32.23
C MET A 1 4.52 -15.44 -30.83
N PRO A 2 4.63 -14.15 -30.55
CA PRO A 2 4.90 -13.68 -29.21
C PRO A 2 3.84 -14.15 -28.22
N LYS A 3 4.24 -14.46 -27.00
CA LYS A 3 3.34 -14.87 -25.92
C LYS A 3 2.58 -13.65 -25.40
N LYS A 4 1.27 -13.76 -25.25
CA LYS A 4 0.42 -12.69 -24.69
C LYS A 4 0.54 -12.69 -23.17
N VAL A 5 1.07 -11.61 -22.61
CA VAL A 5 1.15 -11.39 -21.15
C VAL A 5 0.17 -10.28 -20.77
N VAL A 6 -0.90 -10.64 -20.07
CA VAL A 6 -1.89 -9.66 -19.57
C VAL A 6 -1.59 -9.35 -18.11
N ILE A 7 -1.45 -8.06 -17.78
CA ILE A 7 -1.24 -7.57 -16.44
C ILE A 7 -2.47 -6.73 -16.05
N VAL A 8 -3.16 -7.09 -14.98
CA VAL A 8 -4.34 -6.39 -14.49
C VAL A 8 -3.98 -5.55 -13.26
N GLY A 9 -4.05 -4.23 -13.42
CA GLY A 9 -3.71 -3.25 -12.38
C GLY A 9 -2.40 -2.50 -12.66
N GLY A 10 -2.50 -1.17 -12.87
CA GLY A 10 -1.38 -0.26 -13.15
C GLY A 10 -0.80 0.42 -11.89
N GLY A 11 -0.81 -0.28 -10.76
CA GLY A 11 -0.09 0.18 -9.56
C GLY A 11 1.42 -0.10 -9.63
N THR A 12 2.12 0.09 -8.53
CA THR A 12 3.59 -0.09 -8.45
C THR A 12 4.03 -1.44 -9.02
N GLY A 13 3.39 -2.54 -8.60
CA GLY A 13 3.76 -3.88 -9.04
C GLY A 13 3.54 -4.10 -10.54
N GLY A 14 2.35 -3.79 -11.05
CA GLY A 14 2.00 -4.03 -12.45
C GLY A 14 2.82 -3.18 -13.42
N THR A 15 3.03 -1.91 -13.11
CA THR A 15 3.87 -1.00 -13.92
C THR A 15 5.32 -1.49 -14.00
N ILE A 16 5.89 -1.93 -12.86
CA ILE A 16 7.25 -2.50 -12.82
C ILE A 16 7.32 -3.78 -13.64
N THR A 17 6.37 -4.70 -13.42
CA THR A 17 6.30 -5.97 -14.16
C THR A 17 6.24 -5.73 -15.67
N ALA A 18 5.34 -4.83 -16.12
CA ALA A 18 5.21 -4.46 -17.53
C ALA A 18 6.52 -3.91 -18.12
N ASN A 19 7.17 -3.00 -17.41
CA ASN A 19 8.41 -2.36 -17.86
C ASN A 19 9.57 -3.36 -17.91
N VAL A 20 9.69 -4.26 -16.95
CA VAL A 20 10.77 -5.27 -16.91
C VAL A 20 10.57 -6.31 -18.02
N LEU A 21 9.34 -6.82 -18.19
CA LEU A 21 8.99 -7.76 -19.26
C LEU A 21 9.27 -7.17 -20.64
N ALA A 22 8.83 -5.94 -20.89
CA ALA A 22 9.06 -5.26 -22.17
C ALA A 22 10.56 -5.12 -22.52
N ARG A 23 11.45 -5.07 -21.52
CA ARG A 23 12.89 -5.03 -21.75
C ARG A 23 13.51 -6.44 -21.94
N LYS A 24 13.09 -7.40 -21.10
CA LYS A 24 13.71 -8.74 -21.07
C LYS A 24 13.24 -9.66 -22.18
N ALA A 25 11.94 -9.59 -22.51
CA ALA A 25 11.30 -10.48 -23.51
C ALA A 25 10.66 -9.69 -24.65
N SER A 26 11.32 -8.65 -25.14
CA SER A 26 10.73 -7.63 -26.03
C SER A 26 10.23 -8.14 -27.39
N LYS A 27 10.73 -9.26 -27.88
CA LYS A 27 10.34 -9.88 -29.15
C LYS A 27 9.43 -11.08 -28.93
N GLU A 28 9.55 -11.69 -27.78
CA GLU A 28 8.93 -12.96 -27.41
C GLU A 28 7.63 -12.75 -26.63
N ALA A 29 7.42 -11.55 -26.06
CA ALA A 29 6.22 -11.20 -25.28
C ALA A 29 5.45 -10.02 -25.88
N ASP A 30 4.13 -10.16 -26.00
CA ASP A 30 3.17 -9.09 -26.25
C ASP A 30 2.55 -8.68 -24.89
N THR A 31 3.12 -7.63 -24.27
CA THR A 31 2.76 -7.20 -22.91
C THR A 31 1.63 -6.18 -22.95
N ILE A 32 0.52 -6.50 -22.30
CA ILE A 32 -0.68 -5.67 -22.18
C ILE A 32 -0.88 -5.32 -20.71
N LEU A 33 -0.92 -4.03 -20.37
CA LEU A 33 -1.28 -3.53 -19.04
C LEU A 33 -2.69 -2.97 -19.07
N VAL A 34 -3.57 -3.50 -18.22
CA VAL A 34 -4.95 -3.04 -18.04
C VAL A 34 -5.04 -2.20 -16.76
N CYS A 35 -5.52 -0.97 -16.90
CA CYS A 35 -5.72 -0.04 -15.78
C CYS A 35 -7.13 0.54 -15.85
N ASN A 36 -7.83 0.63 -14.73
CA ASN A 36 -9.12 1.31 -14.65
C ASN A 36 -9.01 2.84 -14.76
N GLU A 37 -7.81 3.40 -14.52
CA GLU A 37 -7.52 4.83 -14.60
C GLU A 37 -6.28 5.10 -15.45
N SER A 38 -6.26 6.26 -16.10
CA SER A 38 -5.11 6.71 -16.91
C SER A 38 -3.97 7.29 -16.07
N GLN A 39 -4.21 7.53 -14.80
CA GLN A 39 -3.28 8.15 -13.87
C GLN A 39 -2.65 7.12 -12.92
N HIS A 40 -1.35 7.22 -12.76
CA HIS A 40 -0.61 6.52 -11.72
C HIS A 40 -0.42 7.45 -10.51
N ILE A 41 -0.74 6.95 -9.33
CA ILE A 41 -0.64 7.74 -8.11
C ILE A 41 0.42 7.15 -7.18
N TYR A 42 1.33 8.00 -6.73
CA TYR A 42 2.29 7.66 -5.68
C TYR A 42 1.60 7.73 -4.31
N GLN A 43 0.97 6.62 -3.89
CA GLN A 43 0.13 6.56 -2.69
C GLN A 43 0.82 7.01 -1.39
N PRO A 44 2.14 6.76 -1.16
CA PRO A 44 2.81 7.32 0.02
C PRO A 44 2.75 8.86 0.12
N GLY A 45 2.49 9.53 -0.99
CA GLY A 45 2.29 10.98 -1.04
C GLY A 45 1.00 11.47 -0.37
N TYR A 46 0.01 10.60 -0.19
CA TYR A 46 -1.25 10.98 0.47
C TYR A 46 -1.06 11.48 1.90
N LEU A 47 -0.18 10.83 2.65
CA LEU A 47 0.16 11.22 4.02
C LEU A 47 0.73 12.65 4.05
N TYR A 48 1.64 12.99 3.14
CA TYR A 48 2.21 14.33 3.03
C TYR A 48 1.21 15.34 2.45
N ARG A 49 0.27 14.90 1.60
CA ARG A 49 -0.83 15.73 1.12
C ARG A 49 -1.77 16.11 2.26
N ALA A 50 -2.10 15.18 3.13
CA ALA A 50 -2.93 15.44 4.31
C ALA A 50 -2.28 16.44 5.28
N LEU A 51 -0.97 16.42 5.41
CA LEU A 51 -0.20 17.36 6.26
C LEU A 51 0.15 18.70 5.58
N GLY A 52 -0.27 18.92 4.33
CA GLY A 52 0.00 20.15 3.59
C GLY A 52 1.43 20.31 3.09
N GLU A 53 2.26 19.25 3.16
CA GLU A 53 3.62 19.28 2.63
C GLU A 53 3.67 19.09 1.11
N ILE A 54 2.63 18.48 0.53
CA ILE A 54 2.46 18.33 -0.91
C ILE A 54 1.11 18.96 -1.29
N MET A 55 1.12 20.21 -1.71
CA MET A 55 -0.07 20.91 -2.21
C MET A 55 -0.21 20.78 -3.73
N ASP A 56 0.90 20.70 -4.43
CA ASP A 56 0.95 20.44 -5.88
C ASP A 56 0.89 18.92 -6.13
N GLU A 57 -0.31 18.44 -6.46
CA GLU A 57 -0.58 17.01 -6.67
C GLU A 57 0.12 16.42 -7.91
N SER A 58 0.60 17.27 -8.84
CA SER A 58 1.43 16.81 -9.95
C SER A 58 2.71 16.13 -9.50
N LYS A 59 3.14 16.34 -8.24
CA LYS A 59 4.28 15.66 -7.63
C LYS A 59 4.01 14.19 -7.33
N ILE A 60 2.75 13.81 -7.12
CA ILE A 60 2.32 12.46 -6.75
C ILE A 60 1.42 11.80 -7.78
N ILE A 61 1.06 12.48 -8.86
CA ILE A 61 0.22 11.96 -9.94
C ILE A 61 0.95 12.10 -11.26
N ARG A 62 0.94 11.04 -12.08
CA ARG A 62 1.44 11.06 -13.44
C ARG A 62 0.57 10.20 -14.36
N GLU A 63 0.56 10.52 -15.66
CA GLU A 63 -0.07 9.66 -16.66
C GLU A 63 0.66 8.32 -16.76
N GLU A 64 -0.05 7.22 -16.62
CA GLU A 64 0.50 5.86 -16.68
C GLU A 64 1.27 5.63 -17.99
N ARG A 65 0.76 6.09 -19.13
CA ARG A 65 1.41 5.94 -20.42
C ARG A 65 2.86 6.48 -20.43
N LYS A 66 3.13 7.58 -19.74
CA LYS A 66 4.48 8.19 -19.67
C LYS A 66 5.47 7.39 -18.81
N LEU A 67 4.95 6.52 -17.94
CA LEU A 67 5.75 5.68 -17.05
C LEU A 67 6.12 4.34 -17.69
N LEU A 68 5.38 3.93 -18.70
CA LEU A 68 5.58 2.64 -19.36
C LEU A 68 6.64 2.70 -20.47
N ASP A 69 7.28 1.56 -20.70
CA ASP A 69 8.04 1.32 -21.92
C ASP A 69 7.11 1.42 -23.12
N ARG A 70 7.62 1.94 -24.25
CA ARG A 70 6.83 2.13 -25.48
C ARG A 70 6.26 0.83 -26.05
N ARG A 71 6.86 -0.30 -25.75
CA ARG A 71 6.45 -1.65 -26.21
C ARG A 71 5.25 -2.21 -25.43
N VAL A 72 4.97 -1.67 -24.24
CA VAL A 72 3.79 -2.08 -23.46
C VAL A 72 2.53 -1.49 -24.08
N LYS A 73 1.53 -2.31 -24.35
CA LYS A 73 0.19 -1.89 -24.74
C LYS A 73 -0.60 -1.51 -23.48
N LEU A 74 -0.99 -0.25 -23.36
CA LEU A 74 -1.84 0.22 -22.25
C LEU A 74 -3.30 0.19 -22.70
N VAL A 75 -4.12 -0.47 -21.88
CA VAL A 75 -5.59 -0.50 -22.03
C VAL A 75 -6.19 0.19 -20.80
N ILE A 76 -6.86 1.31 -21.02
CA ILE A 76 -7.60 2.01 -19.95
C ILE A 76 -9.02 1.47 -19.95
N ASP A 77 -9.28 0.53 -19.06
CA ASP A 77 -10.57 -0.14 -18.90
C ASP A 77 -10.58 -0.92 -17.58
N GLU A 78 -11.75 -1.21 -17.04
CA GLU A 78 -11.89 -2.00 -15.82
C GLU A 78 -12.00 -3.49 -16.14
N ALA A 79 -11.16 -4.31 -15.49
CA ALA A 79 -11.33 -5.75 -15.50
C ALA A 79 -12.49 -6.14 -14.58
N VAL A 80 -13.53 -6.77 -15.13
CA VAL A 80 -14.75 -7.14 -14.40
C VAL A 80 -14.82 -8.62 -14.05
N LYS A 81 -14.11 -9.47 -14.81
CA LYS A 81 -14.01 -10.91 -14.53
C LYS A 81 -12.70 -11.47 -15.05
N ILE A 82 -12.13 -12.36 -14.29
CA ILE A 82 -10.94 -13.17 -14.63
C ILE A 82 -11.38 -14.63 -14.69
N ASP A 83 -11.37 -15.22 -15.86
CA ASP A 83 -11.66 -16.64 -16.07
C ASP A 83 -10.33 -17.37 -16.29
N ILE A 84 -9.81 -17.95 -15.20
CA ILE A 84 -8.51 -18.63 -15.23
C ILE A 84 -8.60 -19.91 -16.07
N GLN A 85 -9.70 -20.64 -16.01
CA GLN A 85 -9.85 -21.91 -16.72
C GLN A 85 -9.83 -21.69 -18.25
N ASN A 86 -10.50 -20.65 -18.75
CA ASN A 86 -10.55 -20.31 -20.16
C ASN A 86 -9.46 -19.33 -20.59
N ARG A 87 -8.60 -18.87 -19.67
CA ARG A 87 -7.50 -17.91 -19.91
C ARG A 87 -7.99 -16.59 -20.52
N VAL A 88 -9.05 -16.02 -19.95
CA VAL A 88 -9.69 -14.79 -20.46
C VAL A 88 -9.88 -13.78 -19.34
N VAL A 89 -9.52 -12.52 -19.61
CA VAL A 89 -9.90 -11.37 -18.79
C VAL A 89 -10.98 -10.58 -19.52
N SER A 90 -12.15 -10.44 -18.92
CA SER A 90 -13.27 -9.63 -19.45
C SER A 90 -13.21 -8.22 -18.89
N LEU A 91 -13.39 -7.24 -19.76
CA LEU A 91 -13.35 -5.82 -19.45
C LEU A 91 -14.76 -5.22 -19.42
N MET A 92 -14.94 -4.09 -18.75
CA MET A 92 -16.22 -3.37 -18.63
C MET A 92 -16.76 -2.95 -19.99
N SER A 93 -15.90 -2.61 -20.94
CA SER A 93 -16.28 -2.29 -22.34
C SER A 93 -16.86 -3.48 -23.13
N GLY A 94 -16.88 -4.69 -22.57
CA GLY A 94 -17.24 -5.93 -23.25
C GLY A 94 -16.08 -6.59 -24.01
N LYS A 95 -14.91 -5.97 -24.06
CA LYS A 95 -13.73 -6.57 -24.68
C LYS A 95 -13.24 -7.74 -23.83
N GLN A 96 -12.75 -8.79 -24.49
CA GLN A 96 -12.08 -9.93 -23.87
C GLN A 96 -10.62 -9.97 -24.26
N LEU A 97 -9.75 -10.27 -23.31
CA LEU A 97 -8.32 -10.43 -23.51
C LEU A 97 -7.92 -11.86 -23.14
N GLU A 98 -7.58 -12.63 -24.18
CA GLU A 98 -6.94 -13.93 -24.00
C GLU A 98 -5.48 -13.75 -23.60
N TYR A 99 -4.93 -14.66 -22.80
CA TYR A 99 -3.55 -14.62 -22.35
C TYR A 99 -2.86 -16.00 -22.40
N ASP A 100 -1.54 -15.97 -22.59
CA ASP A 100 -0.65 -17.09 -22.28
C ASP A 100 -0.16 -17.01 -20.81
N TYR A 101 0.05 -15.77 -20.30
CA TYR A 101 0.40 -15.47 -18.91
C TYR A 101 -0.47 -14.34 -18.36
N LEU A 102 -0.85 -14.49 -17.11
CA LEU A 102 -1.63 -13.47 -16.39
C LEU A 102 -0.89 -13.02 -15.13
N VAL A 103 -0.83 -11.70 -14.90
CA VAL A 103 -0.36 -11.12 -13.65
C VAL A 103 -1.47 -10.28 -13.03
N ILE A 104 -1.91 -10.65 -11.84
CA ILE A 104 -2.96 -9.94 -11.09
C ILE A 104 -2.28 -9.02 -10.08
N SER A 105 -2.31 -7.72 -10.33
CA SER A 105 -1.71 -6.66 -9.50
C SER A 105 -2.74 -5.59 -9.13
N THR A 106 -3.96 -6.02 -8.90
CA THR A 106 -5.14 -5.16 -8.65
C THR A 106 -5.09 -4.41 -7.32
N GLY A 107 -4.13 -4.75 -6.45
CA GLY A 107 -4.02 -4.14 -5.14
C GLY A 107 -5.17 -4.51 -4.21
N SER A 108 -5.54 -3.57 -3.34
CA SER A 108 -6.63 -3.71 -2.38
C SER A 108 -7.52 -2.46 -2.38
N ARG A 109 -8.78 -2.64 -2.05
CA ARG A 109 -9.76 -1.55 -1.84
C ARG A 109 -9.96 -1.26 -0.35
N ILE A 110 -10.35 -0.07 -0.03
CA ILE A 110 -10.82 0.31 1.31
C ILE A 110 -12.30 0.01 1.42
N VAL A 111 -12.74 -0.42 2.61
CA VAL A 111 -14.14 -0.76 2.93
C VAL A 111 -14.57 -0.09 4.24
N PRO A 112 -14.66 1.25 4.23
CA PRO A 112 -15.01 2.01 5.44
C PRO A 112 -16.37 1.64 6.01
N GLU A 113 -17.30 1.16 5.19
CA GLU A 113 -18.63 0.72 5.57
C GLU A 113 -18.67 -0.46 6.55
N GLU A 114 -17.53 -1.14 6.75
CA GLU A 114 -17.44 -2.24 7.74
C GLU A 114 -17.29 -1.74 9.18
N VAL A 115 -17.02 -0.45 9.40
CA VAL A 115 -16.98 0.15 10.73
C VAL A 115 -18.19 1.06 10.91
N PRO A 116 -19.17 0.72 11.74
CA PRO A 116 -20.33 1.59 12.03
C PRO A 116 -19.88 2.97 12.52
N GLY A 117 -20.42 4.05 11.91
CA GLY A 117 -20.08 5.42 12.25
C GLY A 117 -18.75 5.92 11.64
N TYR A 118 -18.16 5.18 10.69
CA TYR A 118 -16.90 5.57 10.04
C TYR A 118 -16.95 6.96 9.42
N GLU A 119 -18.10 7.41 8.96
CA GLU A 119 -18.30 8.72 8.33
C GLU A 119 -17.92 9.92 9.21
N ALA A 120 -17.82 9.72 10.53
CA ALA A 120 -17.31 10.72 11.47
C ALA A 120 -15.78 10.80 11.51
N SER A 121 -15.09 10.00 10.72
CA SER A 121 -13.63 9.93 10.67
C SER A 121 -13.06 10.47 9.36
N TYR A 122 -11.77 10.74 9.39
CA TYR A 122 -10.95 11.11 8.23
C TYR A 122 -9.91 10.02 7.96
N HIS A 123 -9.36 10.00 6.75
CA HIS A 123 -8.26 9.10 6.41
C HIS A 123 -7.33 9.71 5.35
N PHE A 124 -6.15 9.11 5.19
CA PHE A 124 -5.17 9.44 4.14
C PHE A 124 -4.87 8.25 3.21
N TYR A 125 -5.84 7.38 2.98
CA TYR A 125 -5.71 6.18 2.11
C TYR A 125 -6.29 6.37 0.70
N SER A 126 -6.79 7.58 0.42
CA SER A 126 -7.13 8.06 -0.92
C SER A 126 -6.77 9.54 -1.05
N LEU A 127 -6.69 10.03 -2.30
CA LEU A 127 -6.39 11.43 -2.55
C LEU A 127 -7.48 12.35 -1.99
N GLU A 128 -8.74 11.98 -2.17
CA GLU A 128 -9.89 12.72 -1.64
C GLU A 128 -9.87 12.73 -0.10
N GLY A 129 -9.64 11.57 0.53
CA GLY A 129 -9.50 11.47 1.98
C GLY A 129 -8.37 12.36 2.52
N ALA A 130 -7.22 12.36 1.84
CA ALA A 130 -6.08 13.21 2.21
C ALA A 130 -6.41 14.72 2.09
N ARG A 131 -7.19 15.13 1.08
CA ARG A 131 -7.66 16.52 0.94
C ARG A 131 -8.59 16.92 2.09
N LYS A 132 -9.61 16.09 2.37
CA LYS A 132 -10.56 16.32 3.48
C LYS A 132 -9.85 16.38 4.83
N LEU A 133 -8.91 15.47 5.06
CA LEU A 133 -8.13 15.46 6.29
C LEU A 133 -7.25 16.70 6.42
N HIS A 134 -6.64 17.17 5.32
CA HIS A 134 -5.88 18.41 5.30
C HIS A 134 -6.72 19.61 5.79
N GLU A 135 -7.91 19.79 5.23
CA GLU A 135 -8.83 20.87 5.62
C GLU A 135 -9.25 20.77 7.09
N ALA A 136 -9.48 19.57 7.59
CA ALA A 136 -9.81 19.34 8.99
C ALA A 136 -8.63 19.71 9.91
N LEU A 137 -7.41 19.31 9.55
CA LEU A 137 -6.20 19.63 10.30
C LEU A 137 -5.90 21.13 10.31
N GLU A 138 -6.13 21.85 9.22
CA GLU A 138 -5.95 23.32 9.17
C GLU A 138 -6.89 24.05 10.14
N ARG A 139 -8.13 23.57 10.26
CA ARG A 139 -9.14 24.16 11.16
C ARG A 139 -8.93 23.75 12.62
N PHE A 140 -8.21 22.65 12.87
CA PHE A 140 -8.00 22.13 14.21
C PHE A 140 -7.10 23.07 15.04
N LYS A 141 -7.53 23.41 16.26
CA LYS A 141 -6.82 24.36 17.13
C LYS A 141 -6.34 23.73 18.44
N GLU A 142 -7.13 22.83 19.01
CA GLU A 142 -6.90 22.19 20.29
C GLU A 142 -7.82 20.98 20.48
N GLY A 143 -7.47 20.10 21.40
CA GLY A 143 -8.25 18.93 21.79
C GLY A 143 -7.56 17.61 21.45
N VAL A 144 -8.34 16.55 21.38
CA VAL A 144 -7.89 15.16 21.21
C VAL A 144 -7.96 14.75 19.75
N ILE A 145 -6.82 14.31 19.21
CA ILE A 145 -6.75 13.63 17.91
C ILE A 145 -6.50 12.15 18.16
N ALA A 146 -7.42 11.30 17.73
CA ALA A 146 -7.24 9.86 17.72
C ALA A 146 -6.84 9.40 16.30
N VAL A 147 -5.81 8.56 16.21
CA VAL A 147 -5.39 7.87 14.99
C VAL A 147 -5.58 6.36 15.21
N GLY A 148 -6.57 5.78 14.55
CA GLY A 148 -6.99 4.40 14.80
C GLY A 148 -6.83 3.49 13.58
N ILE A 149 -6.72 2.19 13.82
CA ILE A 149 -6.71 1.15 12.79
C ILE A 149 -8.05 0.43 12.82
N GLY A 150 -8.86 0.60 11.77
CA GLY A 150 -10.22 0.05 11.67
C GLY A 150 -10.30 -1.42 11.28
N GLY A 151 -9.20 -2.06 10.88
CA GLY A 151 -9.18 -3.48 10.53
C GLY A 151 -7.82 -4.01 10.09
N ILE A 152 -7.67 -5.33 10.16
CA ILE A 152 -6.47 -6.06 9.70
C ILE A 152 -6.92 -7.09 8.63
N PRO A 153 -6.16 -7.26 7.53
CA PRO A 153 -4.94 -6.53 7.16
C PRO A 153 -5.23 -5.14 6.57
N TYR A 154 -4.23 -4.26 6.59
CA TYR A 154 -4.29 -2.94 5.97
C TYR A 154 -2.99 -2.60 5.24
N LYS A 155 -3.06 -1.63 4.31
CA LYS A 155 -1.87 -1.16 3.56
C LYS A 155 -0.93 -0.35 4.45
N CYS A 156 0.38 -0.53 4.19
CA CYS A 156 1.45 0.26 4.80
C CYS A 156 1.42 0.25 6.34
N PRO A 157 1.76 -0.87 7.00
CA PRO A 157 1.71 -1.00 8.44
C PRO A 157 2.40 0.12 9.26
N PRO A 158 3.51 0.74 8.81
CA PRO A 158 4.10 1.86 9.54
C PRO A 158 3.33 3.18 9.41
N ALA A 159 2.44 3.34 8.42
CA ALA A 159 1.83 4.64 8.10
C ALA A 159 1.02 5.28 9.24
N PRO A 160 0.21 4.56 10.05
CA PRO A 160 -0.52 5.17 11.16
C PRO A 160 0.41 5.71 12.24
N ALA A 161 1.43 4.95 12.63
CA ALA A 161 2.43 5.38 13.60
C ALA A 161 3.31 6.54 13.07
N GLU A 162 3.69 6.49 11.79
CA GLU A 162 4.35 7.58 11.08
C GLU A 162 3.49 8.84 11.11
N PHE A 163 2.21 8.71 10.84
CA PHE A 163 1.28 9.84 10.83
C PHE A 163 1.19 10.51 12.21
N CYS A 164 1.11 9.73 13.30
CA CYS A 164 1.14 10.26 14.66
C CYS A 164 2.43 11.08 14.93
N CYS A 165 3.58 10.57 14.52
CA CYS A 165 4.85 11.28 14.67
C CYS A 165 4.92 12.56 13.83
N LEU A 166 4.31 12.57 12.66
CA LEU A 166 4.26 13.73 11.78
C LEU A 166 3.21 14.75 12.25
N LEU A 167 2.11 14.34 12.91
CA LEU A 167 1.18 15.25 13.57
C LEU A 167 1.87 16.05 14.70
N ASP A 168 2.72 15.40 15.49
CA ASP A 168 3.53 16.10 16.50
C ASP A 168 4.39 17.19 15.87
N TYR A 169 5.06 16.88 14.74
CA TYR A 169 5.84 17.86 14.00
C TYR A 169 4.96 18.97 13.41
N TYR A 170 3.83 18.61 12.81
CA TYR A 170 2.87 19.53 12.20
C TYR A 170 2.36 20.57 13.21
N PHE A 171 1.90 20.12 14.39
CA PHE A 171 1.37 21.03 15.41
C PHE A 171 2.48 21.80 16.15
N THR A 172 3.69 21.25 16.27
CA THR A 172 4.86 22.00 16.77
C THR A 172 5.17 23.17 15.84
N ARG A 173 5.18 22.97 14.53
CA ARG A 173 5.40 24.06 13.55
C ARG A 173 4.30 25.12 13.59
N ARG A 174 3.08 24.75 13.96
CA ARG A 174 1.96 25.67 14.13
C ARG A 174 1.94 26.38 15.49
N GLY A 175 2.85 26.02 16.40
CA GLY A 175 2.92 26.59 17.75
C GLY A 175 1.76 26.22 18.67
N ILE A 176 1.04 25.12 18.38
CA ILE A 176 -0.13 24.67 19.15
C ILE A 176 0.01 23.24 19.70
N ARG A 177 1.19 22.62 19.62
CA ARG A 177 1.40 21.22 20.03
C ARG A 177 0.98 20.95 21.47
N ASP A 178 1.18 21.89 22.38
CA ASP A 178 0.83 21.73 23.80
C ASP A 178 -0.68 21.79 24.08
N ARG A 179 -1.50 22.17 23.09
CA ARG A 179 -2.96 22.15 23.16
C ARG A 179 -3.58 20.94 22.49
N VAL A 180 -2.76 20.05 21.93
CA VAL A 180 -3.21 18.89 21.16
C VAL A 180 -2.74 17.62 21.84
N GLU A 181 -3.68 16.75 22.22
CA GLU A 181 -3.39 15.39 22.64
C GLU A 181 -3.47 14.46 21.42
N ILE A 182 -2.45 13.59 21.26
CA ILE A 182 -2.40 12.64 20.15
C ILE A 182 -2.48 11.24 20.71
N HIS A 183 -3.48 10.47 20.27
CA HIS A 183 -3.71 9.08 20.65
C HIS A 183 -3.53 8.15 19.46
N TYR A 184 -2.82 7.05 19.65
CA TYR A 184 -2.66 5.98 18.65
C TYR A 184 -3.38 4.72 19.12
N LEU A 185 -4.42 4.29 18.40
CA LEU A 185 -5.25 3.13 18.72
C LEU A 185 -4.86 1.98 17.80
N SER A 186 -4.32 0.92 18.37
CA SER A 186 -3.82 -0.21 17.61
C SER A 186 -4.46 -1.52 18.07
N PRO A 187 -4.97 -2.37 17.14
CA PRO A 187 -5.45 -3.70 17.48
C PRO A 187 -4.32 -4.67 17.86
N LEU A 188 -3.07 -4.27 17.65
CA LEU A 188 -1.91 -5.09 18.00
C LEU A 188 -1.51 -4.90 19.46
N PRO A 189 -0.87 -5.90 20.09
CA PRO A 189 -0.32 -5.79 21.46
C PRO A 189 0.95 -4.91 21.51
N ARG A 190 1.33 -4.30 20.41
CA ARG A 190 2.51 -3.43 20.26
C ARG A 190 2.29 -2.42 19.13
N THR A 191 3.11 -1.36 19.08
CA THR A 191 2.99 -0.26 18.12
C THR A 191 3.28 -0.65 16.66
N PHE A 192 3.91 -1.82 16.44
CA PHE A 192 4.26 -2.33 15.12
C PHE A 192 4.33 -3.88 15.15
N PRO A 193 4.06 -4.60 14.04
CA PRO A 193 4.08 -6.06 14.03
C PRO A 193 5.40 -6.70 14.50
N HIS A 194 6.54 -6.14 14.12
CA HIS A 194 7.86 -6.63 14.53
C HIS A 194 8.32 -5.97 15.84
N GLU A 195 8.65 -6.77 16.83
CA GLU A 195 8.98 -6.33 18.20
C GLU A 195 10.12 -5.30 18.25
N ALA A 196 11.26 -5.59 17.61
CA ALA A 196 12.41 -4.69 17.60
C ALA A 196 12.11 -3.31 16.99
N VAL A 197 11.17 -3.24 16.03
CA VAL A 197 10.70 -1.98 15.43
C VAL A 197 9.70 -1.30 16.37
N ALA A 198 8.81 -2.09 16.99
CA ALA A 198 7.82 -1.60 17.95
C ALA A 198 8.49 -0.88 19.12
N GLU A 199 9.56 -1.44 19.68
CA GLU A 199 10.33 -0.77 20.74
C GLU A 199 10.80 0.63 20.31
N ALA A 200 11.40 0.75 19.12
CA ALA A 200 11.88 2.05 18.63
C ALA A 200 10.75 3.05 18.39
N ILE A 201 9.60 2.59 17.88
CA ILE A 201 8.42 3.43 17.66
C ILE A 201 7.81 3.86 18.99
N THR A 202 7.67 2.93 19.96
CA THR A 202 7.13 3.24 21.30
C THR A 202 7.99 4.29 22.01
N GLU A 203 9.31 4.11 22.05
CA GLU A 203 10.22 5.11 22.62
C GLU A 203 10.08 6.50 21.94
N MET A 204 9.81 6.52 20.63
CA MET A 204 9.61 7.77 19.91
C MET A 204 8.27 8.40 20.26
N MET A 205 7.20 7.61 20.36
CA MET A 205 5.87 8.08 20.77
C MET A 205 5.89 8.67 22.19
N GLU A 206 6.55 8.01 23.13
CA GLU A 206 6.72 8.51 24.51
C GLU A 206 7.43 9.88 24.54
N ARG A 207 8.57 10.00 23.83
CA ARG A 207 9.30 11.28 23.70
C ARG A 207 8.47 12.40 23.09
N LYS A 208 7.50 12.06 22.25
CA LYS A 208 6.60 13.00 21.58
C LYS A 208 5.29 13.22 22.33
N ARG A 209 5.12 12.59 23.49
CA ARG A 209 3.88 12.64 24.27
C ARG A 209 2.67 12.20 23.42
N ILE A 210 2.84 11.07 22.71
CA ILE A 210 1.79 10.39 21.96
C ILE A 210 1.31 9.22 22.82
N HIS A 211 0.04 9.20 23.16
CA HIS A 211 -0.59 8.15 23.97
C HIS A 211 -0.89 6.95 23.08
N TRP A 212 -0.32 5.80 23.40
CA TRP A 212 -0.56 4.57 22.66
C TRP A 212 -1.48 3.62 23.43
N HIS A 213 -2.49 3.08 22.71
CA HIS A 213 -3.48 2.14 23.22
C HIS A 213 -3.34 0.80 22.48
N PRO A 214 -2.72 -0.22 23.11
CA PRO A 214 -2.64 -1.56 22.54
C PRO A 214 -3.98 -2.28 22.61
N MET A 215 -4.16 -3.30 21.79
CA MET A 215 -5.34 -4.17 21.76
C MET A 215 -6.67 -3.41 21.65
N PHE A 216 -6.65 -2.23 21.06
CA PHE A 216 -7.84 -1.43 20.80
C PHE A 216 -8.43 -1.83 19.44
N ASN A 217 -9.26 -2.87 19.43
CA ASN A 217 -9.94 -3.31 18.20
C ASN A 217 -11.18 -2.45 18.00
N ILE A 218 -11.12 -1.53 17.03
CA ILE A 218 -12.23 -0.60 16.78
C ILE A 218 -13.48 -1.36 16.34
N GLU A 219 -14.56 -1.24 17.12
CA GLU A 219 -15.87 -1.80 16.84
C GLU A 219 -16.78 -0.78 16.13
N SER A 220 -16.81 0.45 16.65
CA SER A 220 -17.74 1.48 16.17
C SER A 220 -17.27 2.89 16.53
N VAL A 221 -17.85 3.86 15.86
CA VAL A 221 -17.74 5.28 16.20
C VAL A 221 -19.13 5.81 16.52
N ASP A 222 -19.27 6.55 17.62
CA ASP A 222 -20.47 7.32 17.96
C ASP A 222 -20.26 8.79 17.57
N PRO A 223 -20.87 9.27 16.47
CA PRO A 223 -20.66 10.63 15.99
C PRO A 223 -21.23 11.71 16.94
N GLU A 224 -22.31 11.39 17.67
CA GLU A 224 -22.99 12.35 18.57
C GLU A 224 -22.16 12.57 19.84
N LYS A 225 -21.67 11.48 20.46
CA LYS A 225 -20.81 11.54 21.64
C LYS A 225 -19.35 11.84 21.30
N LYS A 226 -18.98 11.74 20.01
CA LYS A 226 -17.59 11.80 19.54
C LYS A 226 -16.70 10.81 20.28
N THR A 227 -17.10 9.54 20.30
CA THR A 227 -16.33 8.45 20.89
C THR A 227 -16.05 7.36 19.87
N VAL A 228 -14.85 6.83 19.92
CA VAL A 228 -14.47 5.58 19.25
C VAL A 228 -14.45 4.47 20.29
N ASN A 229 -15.14 3.36 19.98
CA ASN A 229 -15.36 2.26 20.91
C ASN A 229 -14.62 1.01 20.42
N SER A 230 -14.07 0.24 21.34
CA SER A 230 -13.39 -1.02 21.04
C SER A 230 -14.25 -2.22 21.40
N LEU A 231 -13.96 -3.36 20.76
CA LEU A 231 -14.55 -4.67 21.11
C LEU A 231 -14.24 -5.10 22.56
N GLU A 232 -13.17 -4.57 23.13
CA GLU A 232 -12.76 -4.83 24.53
C GLU A 232 -13.57 -3.99 25.55
N GLY A 233 -14.46 -3.11 25.06
CA GLY A 233 -15.30 -2.25 25.90
C GLY A 233 -14.64 -0.93 26.32
N GLU A 234 -13.50 -0.59 25.73
CA GLU A 234 -12.89 0.73 25.93
C GLU A 234 -13.54 1.78 25.03
N SER A 235 -13.59 3.02 25.50
CA SER A 235 -14.07 4.16 24.72
C SER A 235 -13.10 5.32 24.85
N LEU A 236 -12.76 5.96 23.75
CA LEU A 236 -11.96 7.16 23.71
C LEU A 236 -12.75 8.31 23.07
N ARG A 237 -12.88 9.44 23.77
CA ARG A 237 -13.43 10.67 23.21
C ARG A 237 -12.41 11.35 22.30
N PHE A 238 -12.86 11.88 21.17
CA PHE A 238 -12.03 12.61 20.24
C PHE A 238 -12.69 13.94 19.80
N ASP A 239 -11.86 14.86 19.36
CA ASP A 239 -12.29 16.07 18.65
C ASP A 239 -12.05 15.92 17.13
N LEU A 240 -11.03 15.12 16.76
CA LEU A 240 -10.78 14.70 15.40
C LEU A 240 -10.33 13.23 15.38
N LEU A 241 -11.02 12.40 14.60
CA LEU A 241 -10.66 11.00 14.40
C LEU A 241 -10.07 10.78 13.00
N VAL A 242 -8.87 10.20 12.96
CA VAL A 242 -8.24 9.73 11.72
C VAL A 242 -8.21 8.21 11.78
N MET A 243 -8.90 7.53 10.87
CA MET A 243 -9.00 6.08 10.92
C MET A 243 -8.46 5.46 9.64
N VAL A 244 -7.55 4.51 9.80
CA VAL A 244 -7.18 3.59 8.71
C VAL A 244 -8.41 2.76 8.39
N PRO A 245 -9.00 2.87 7.19
CA PRO A 245 -10.17 2.07 6.84
C PRO A 245 -9.81 0.59 6.76
N PRO A 246 -10.75 -0.32 7.03
CA PRO A 246 -10.56 -1.72 6.70
C PRO A 246 -10.28 -1.92 5.22
N HIS A 247 -9.54 -2.98 4.87
CA HIS A 247 -9.13 -3.27 3.50
C HIS A 247 -9.56 -4.67 3.08
N LYS A 248 -9.94 -4.80 1.81
CA LYS A 248 -10.22 -6.07 1.12
C LYS A 248 -9.50 -6.15 -0.21
N GLY A 249 -9.41 -7.33 -0.77
CA GLY A 249 -8.99 -7.53 -2.15
C GLY A 249 -9.89 -6.79 -3.14
N ALA A 250 -9.45 -6.65 -4.37
CA ALA A 250 -10.23 -5.99 -5.42
C ALA A 250 -11.51 -6.77 -5.74
N GLU A 251 -12.60 -6.08 -6.08
CA GLU A 251 -13.89 -6.70 -6.40
C GLU A 251 -13.82 -7.72 -7.53
N VAL A 252 -12.99 -7.48 -8.54
CA VAL A 252 -12.80 -8.43 -9.65
C VAL A 252 -12.29 -9.79 -9.16
N VAL A 253 -11.50 -9.82 -8.09
CA VAL A 253 -11.00 -11.07 -7.49
C VAL A 253 -12.15 -11.85 -6.86
N GLU A 254 -13.00 -11.15 -6.10
CA GLU A 254 -14.18 -11.71 -5.44
C GLU A 254 -15.21 -12.18 -6.48
N ARG A 255 -15.55 -11.33 -7.46
CA ARG A 255 -16.47 -11.67 -8.57
C ARG A 255 -15.99 -12.85 -9.42
N SER A 256 -14.68 -13.07 -9.49
CA SER A 256 -14.07 -14.17 -10.24
C SER A 256 -13.95 -15.48 -9.43
N GLY A 257 -14.18 -15.45 -8.12
CA GLY A 257 -14.05 -16.62 -7.24
C GLY A 257 -12.60 -17.13 -7.10
N ILE A 258 -11.60 -16.26 -7.30
CA ILE A 258 -10.18 -16.63 -7.25
C ILE A 258 -9.48 -16.18 -5.96
N GLY A 259 -10.20 -15.52 -5.07
CA GLY A 259 -9.70 -15.10 -3.76
C GLY A 259 -10.12 -16.05 -2.64
N VAL A 260 -9.40 -15.96 -1.52
CA VAL A 260 -9.80 -16.51 -0.22
C VAL A 260 -10.49 -15.42 0.61
N ASP A 261 -10.77 -15.68 1.87
CA ASP A 261 -11.43 -14.73 2.80
C ASP A 261 -10.87 -13.32 2.69
N GLY A 262 -11.78 -12.34 2.54
CA GLY A 262 -11.41 -10.94 2.31
C GLY A 262 -10.99 -10.61 0.87
N GLY A 263 -11.12 -11.56 -0.08
CA GLY A 263 -10.79 -11.34 -1.49
C GLY A 263 -9.28 -11.31 -1.80
N TRP A 264 -8.45 -11.93 -0.94
CA TRP A 264 -7.01 -12.02 -1.15
C TRP A 264 -6.65 -13.24 -1.99
N ILE A 265 -5.73 -13.08 -2.95
CA ILE A 265 -5.34 -14.16 -3.87
C ILE A 265 -4.29 -15.04 -3.22
N PRO A 266 -4.55 -16.37 -3.07
CA PRO A 266 -3.56 -17.30 -2.55
C PRO A 266 -2.49 -17.58 -3.61
N VAL A 267 -1.23 -17.38 -3.26
CA VAL A 267 -0.08 -17.66 -4.12
C VAL A 267 1.01 -18.40 -3.35
N ASP A 268 1.85 -19.12 -4.07
CA ASP A 268 3.10 -19.62 -3.52
C ASP A 268 4.00 -18.45 -3.12
N LYS A 269 4.55 -18.49 -1.91
CA LYS A 269 5.28 -17.36 -1.33
C LYS A 269 6.62 -17.06 -1.99
N HIS A 270 7.15 -18.00 -2.77
CA HIS A 270 8.45 -17.87 -3.44
C HIS A 270 8.30 -17.63 -4.94
N THR A 271 7.39 -18.36 -5.60
CA THR A 271 7.18 -18.23 -7.04
C THR A 271 6.16 -17.18 -7.41
N LEU A 272 5.27 -16.79 -6.48
CA LEU A 272 4.15 -15.85 -6.66
C LEU A 272 3.09 -16.37 -7.64
N GLN A 273 3.13 -17.67 -7.95
CA GLN A 273 2.15 -18.34 -8.80
C GLN A 273 0.85 -18.61 -8.04
N TYR A 274 -0.27 -18.44 -8.74
CA TYR A 274 -1.58 -18.84 -8.23
C TYR A 274 -1.65 -20.37 -8.17
N LYS A 275 -2.28 -20.88 -7.13
CA LYS A 275 -2.39 -22.32 -6.89
C LYS A 275 -2.89 -23.08 -8.13
N ASP A 276 -2.17 -24.14 -8.50
CA ASP A 276 -2.47 -25.07 -9.59
C ASP A 276 -2.46 -24.46 -11.02
N TYR A 277 -1.94 -23.23 -11.20
CA TYR A 277 -1.84 -22.56 -12.49
C TYR A 277 -0.49 -21.87 -12.66
N ASP A 278 0.42 -22.53 -13.34
CA ASP A 278 1.81 -22.07 -13.51
C ASP A 278 1.93 -20.76 -14.28
N GLU A 279 0.96 -20.48 -15.16
CA GLU A 279 0.90 -19.27 -16.00
C GLU A 279 0.21 -18.07 -15.33
N VAL A 280 -0.36 -18.23 -14.11
CA VAL A 280 -1.08 -17.17 -13.38
C VAL A 280 -0.29 -16.74 -12.15
N TYR A 281 -0.01 -15.46 -12.06
CA TYR A 281 0.72 -14.84 -10.96
C TYR A 281 -0.15 -13.78 -10.28
N ALA A 282 0.04 -13.57 -8.99
CA ALA A 282 -0.48 -12.39 -8.30
C ALA A 282 0.58 -11.74 -7.42
N ILE A 283 0.54 -10.40 -7.33
CA ILE A 283 1.53 -9.59 -6.63
C ILE A 283 0.93 -8.40 -5.88
N GLY A 284 1.71 -7.90 -4.95
CA GLY A 284 1.38 -6.72 -4.15
C GLY A 284 0.24 -6.96 -3.18
N ASP A 285 -0.49 -5.89 -2.90
CA ASP A 285 -1.55 -5.92 -1.88
C ASP A 285 -2.72 -6.87 -2.24
N ALA A 286 -2.80 -7.36 -3.48
CA ALA A 286 -3.83 -8.32 -3.91
C ALA A 286 -3.66 -9.71 -3.28
N THR A 287 -2.46 -10.07 -2.83
CA THR A 287 -2.12 -11.43 -2.37
C THR A 287 -2.40 -11.65 -0.88
N ASN A 288 -2.46 -12.91 -0.46
CA ASN A 288 -2.52 -13.30 0.95
C ASN A 288 -1.13 -13.55 1.56
N LEU A 289 -0.06 -13.10 0.93
CA LEU A 289 1.30 -13.32 1.40
C LEU A 289 1.51 -12.79 2.84
N PRO A 290 2.33 -13.49 3.65
CA PRO A 290 2.65 -13.08 5.02
C PRO A 290 3.68 -11.95 5.07
N VAL A 291 3.51 -10.95 4.23
CA VAL A 291 4.33 -9.73 4.18
C VAL A 291 3.44 -8.49 4.28
N SER A 292 4.06 -7.35 4.56
CA SER A 292 3.31 -6.09 4.61
C SER A 292 2.75 -5.74 3.24
N LYS A 293 1.45 -5.40 3.18
CA LYS A 293 0.83 -4.82 1.98
C LYS A 293 1.42 -3.43 1.75
N SER A 294 2.34 -3.35 0.79
CA SER A 294 3.10 -2.12 0.55
C SER A 294 3.67 -2.05 -0.86
N GLY A 295 3.87 -0.82 -1.35
CA GLY A 295 4.53 -0.61 -2.63
C GLY A 295 5.96 -1.18 -2.70
N ALA A 296 6.63 -1.33 -1.55
CA ALA A 296 7.95 -1.95 -1.48
C ALA A 296 7.92 -3.46 -1.73
N ALA A 297 6.96 -4.19 -1.14
CA ALA A 297 6.73 -5.59 -1.45
C ALA A 297 6.39 -5.78 -2.94
N ALA A 298 5.39 -5.04 -3.43
CA ALA A 298 4.98 -5.07 -4.83
C ALA A 298 6.13 -4.77 -5.83
N HIS A 299 7.08 -3.91 -5.43
CA HIS A 299 8.28 -3.60 -6.22
C HIS A 299 9.16 -4.83 -6.43
N PHE A 300 9.48 -5.56 -5.36
CA PHE A 300 10.34 -6.76 -5.45
C PHE A 300 9.59 -7.90 -6.16
N GLU A 301 8.34 -8.11 -5.80
CA GLU A 301 7.48 -9.13 -6.39
C GLU A 301 7.31 -8.95 -7.90
N GLY A 302 7.05 -7.72 -8.37
CA GLY A 302 6.91 -7.42 -9.79
C GLY A 302 8.17 -7.73 -10.61
N LYS A 303 9.36 -7.52 -10.04
CA LYS A 303 10.63 -7.91 -10.68
C LYS A 303 10.78 -9.42 -10.76
N ILE A 304 10.47 -10.13 -9.67
CA ILE A 304 10.57 -11.62 -9.63
C ILE A 304 9.62 -12.23 -10.65
N VAL A 305 8.36 -11.79 -10.72
CA VAL A 305 7.39 -12.31 -11.68
C VAL A 305 7.81 -12.02 -13.13
N ALA A 306 8.29 -10.81 -13.40
CA ALA A 306 8.81 -10.48 -14.72
C ALA A 306 10.01 -11.35 -15.14
N ASP A 307 10.90 -11.65 -14.18
CA ASP A 307 12.06 -12.51 -14.42
C ASP A 307 11.65 -13.96 -14.69
N ARG A 308 10.69 -14.49 -13.93
CA ARG A 308 10.15 -15.84 -14.13
C ARG A 308 9.48 -15.98 -15.48
N ILE A 309 8.50 -15.13 -15.78
CA ILE A 309 7.78 -15.15 -17.07
C ILE A 309 8.75 -14.98 -18.24
N SER A 310 9.72 -14.07 -18.15
CA SER A 310 10.72 -13.90 -19.20
C SER A 310 11.55 -15.15 -19.44
N SER A 311 11.98 -15.84 -18.35
CA SER A 311 12.75 -17.09 -18.45
C SER A 311 11.95 -18.19 -19.12
N GLU A 312 10.69 -18.39 -18.72
CA GLU A 312 9.80 -19.40 -19.29
C GLU A 312 9.53 -19.15 -20.77
N ILE A 313 9.23 -17.91 -21.16
CA ILE A 313 9.00 -17.52 -22.57
C ILE A 313 10.24 -17.80 -23.42
N MET A 314 11.44 -17.62 -22.89
CA MET A 314 12.69 -17.90 -23.56
C MET A 314 13.13 -19.39 -23.50
N GLY A 315 12.31 -20.27 -22.91
CA GLY A 315 12.60 -21.69 -22.77
C GLY A 315 13.65 -22.02 -21.70
N HIS A 316 13.83 -21.13 -20.74
CA HIS A 316 14.71 -21.33 -19.59
C HIS A 316 13.91 -21.69 -18.34
N GLU A 317 14.55 -22.44 -17.44
CA GLU A 317 13.96 -22.71 -16.12
C GLU A 317 13.89 -21.41 -15.29
N PRO A 318 12.70 -21.03 -14.73
CA PRO A 318 12.53 -19.83 -13.94
C PRO A 318 13.13 -20.01 -12.54
N ARG A 319 14.29 -19.39 -12.27
CA ARG A 319 15.03 -19.51 -11.01
C ARG A 319 14.74 -18.37 -10.02
N ALA A 320 14.16 -17.27 -10.49
CA ALA A 320 13.86 -16.15 -9.62
C ALA A 320 12.85 -16.55 -8.55
N ALA A 321 13.13 -16.23 -7.29
CA ALA A 321 12.29 -16.54 -6.15
C ALA A 321 12.20 -15.33 -5.23
N TYR A 322 11.00 -15.04 -4.74
CA TYR A 322 10.76 -14.02 -3.73
C TYR A 322 11.08 -14.58 -2.35
N ASP A 323 11.83 -13.85 -1.57
CA ASP A 323 12.25 -14.25 -0.21
C ASP A 323 11.48 -13.51 0.90
N GLY A 324 10.43 -12.74 0.53
CA GLY A 324 9.69 -11.90 1.47
C GLY A 324 10.34 -10.53 1.71
N LYS A 325 11.24 -10.09 0.83
CA LYS A 325 11.95 -8.83 0.95
C LYS A 325 11.01 -7.64 1.01
N VAL A 326 11.14 -6.87 2.10
CA VAL A 326 10.47 -5.58 2.30
C VAL A 326 11.49 -4.56 2.79
N ILE A 327 11.39 -3.36 2.25
CA ILE A 327 12.15 -2.19 2.71
C ILE A 327 11.15 -1.08 3.01
N CYS A 328 11.25 -0.49 4.20
CA CYS A 328 10.41 0.63 4.59
C CYS A 328 11.22 1.74 5.25
N PHE A 329 10.76 2.96 5.05
CA PHE A 329 11.19 4.14 5.79
C PHE A 329 9.97 4.70 6.54
N CYS A 330 10.12 4.97 7.83
CA CYS A 330 9.09 5.64 8.62
C CYS A 330 9.63 7.00 9.08
N ASP A 331 8.97 8.08 8.66
CA ASP A 331 9.33 9.45 9.01
C ASP A 331 8.81 9.79 10.42
N ALA A 332 9.62 10.45 11.22
CA ALA A 332 9.23 10.88 12.57
C ALA A 332 9.11 12.40 12.70
N GLY A 333 9.14 13.13 11.59
CA GLY A 333 9.24 14.59 11.60
C GLY A 333 10.64 15.07 12.02
N PHE A 334 10.84 16.37 12.04
CA PHE A 334 12.12 17.01 12.42
C PHE A 334 13.33 16.45 11.66
N LYS A 335 13.13 16.07 10.40
CA LYS A 335 14.15 15.46 9.53
C LYS A 335 14.76 14.18 10.12
N LYS A 336 13.98 13.36 10.78
CA LYS A 336 14.39 12.06 11.32
C LYS A 336 13.49 10.96 10.77
N ALA A 337 14.09 9.86 10.35
CA ALA A 337 13.36 8.66 9.94
C ALA A 337 14.08 7.40 10.43
N ILE A 338 13.39 6.29 10.42
CA ILE A 338 13.97 4.95 10.52
C ILE A 338 13.98 4.28 9.15
N TYR A 339 14.93 3.39 8.99
CA TYR A 339 15.00 2.40 7.91
C TYR A 339 14.82 1.02 8.51
N MET A 340 13.99 0.22 7.89
CA MET A 340 13.81 -1.18 8.20
C MET A 340 13.81 -2.02 6.94
N SER A 341 14.45 -3.18 7.03
CA SER A 341 14.52 -4.18 5.98
C SER A 341 14.42 -5.55 6.61
N PHE A 342 13.58 -6.40 6.04
CA PHE A 342 13.34 -7.76 6.51
C PHE A 342 12.89 -8.65 5.36
N ASN A 343 12.92 -9.94 5.58
CA ASN A 343 12.39 -10.97 4.70
C ASN A 343 11.82 -12.13 5.53
N TYR A 344 11.43 -13.25 4.91
CA TYR A 344 10.82 -14.39 5.60
C TYR A 344 11.68 -14.96 6.72
N GLU A 345 13.01 -14.96 6.57
CA GLU A 345 13.96 -15.60 7.49
C GLU A 345 14.60 -14.59 8.46
N ASN A 346 14.74 -13.33 8.02
CA ASN A 346 15.50 -12.33 8.74
C ASN A 346 14.56 -11.19 9.22
N PRO A 347 14.10 -11.20 10.48
CA PRO A 347 13.33 -10.12 11.04
C PRO A 347 14.15 -8.82 11.11
N PRO A 348 13.49 -7.66 11.15
CA PRO A 348 14.19 -6.39 11.24
C PRO A 348 14.89 -6.25 12.60
N LYS A 349 16.10 -5.68 12.60
CA LYS A 349 16.78 -5.25 13.82
C LYS A 349 16.16 -3.95 14.35
N LYS A 350 16.35 -3.66 15.63
CA LYS A 350 15.89 -2.39 16.24
C LYS A 350 16.50 -1.20 15.49
N PRO A 351 15.68 -0.39 14.80
CA PRO A 351 16.20 0.72 14.02
C PRO A 351 16.47 1.93 14.90
N ARG A 352 17.31 2.85 14.41
CA ARG A 352 17.55 4.15 15.05
C ARG A 352 17.03 5.27 14.18
N PHE A 353 16.35 6.24 14.77
CA PHE A 353 15.93 7.45 14.11
C PHE A 353 17.13 8.33 13.77
N SER A 354 17.32 8.65 12.50
CA SER A 354 18.45 9.46 12.05
C SER A 354 18.11 10.38 10.87
N TYR A 355 18.92 11.41 10.68
CA TYR A 355 18.85 12.28 9.52
C TYR A 355 19.24 11.53 8.23
N MET A 356 20.19 10.61 8.32
CA MET A 356 20.61 9.80 7.16
C MET A 356 19.44 9.02 6.56
N TRP A 357 18.61 8.39 7.38
CA TRP A 357 17.45 7.66 6.91
C TRP A 357 16.34 8.57 6.37
N TYR A 358 16.21 9.79 6.92
CA TYR A 358 15.35 10.82 6.32
C TYR A 358 15.82 11.17 4.91
N LEU A 359 17.11 11.41 4.69
CA LEU A 359 17.67 11.64 3.35
C LEU A 359 17.45 10.42 2.44
N GLY A 360 17.67 9.21 2.94
CA GLY A 360 17.39 7.96 2.22
C GLY A 360 15.95 7.90 1.72
N LYS A 361 14.98 8.22 2.59
CA LYS A 361 13.56 8.31 2.21
C LYS A 361 13.33 9.33 1.09
N GLN A 362 13.96 10.52 1.17
CA GLN A 362 13.82 11.53 0.14
C GLN A 362 14.40 11.08 -1.22
N VAL A 363 15.52 10.35 -1.21
CA VAL A 363 16.10 9.76 -2.42
C VAL A 363 15.14 8.74 -3.04
N VAL A 364 14.58 7.83 -2.25
CA VAL A 364 13.60 6.84 -2.72
C VAL A 364 12.36 7.52 -3.31
N ASN A 365 11.79 8.49 -2.61
CA ASN A 365 10.63 9.24 -3.09
C ASN A 365 10.88 9.91 -4.45
N ARG A 366 12.06 10.52 -4.63
CA ARG A 366 12.44 11.19 -5.89
C ARG A 366 12.72 10.20 -7.01
N SER A 367 13.29 9.04 -6.69
CA SER A 367 13.65 8.01 -7.66
C SER A 367 12.46 7.16 -8.11
N TYR A 368 11.31 7.27 -7.43
CA TYR A 368 10.14 6.45 -7.70
C TYR A 368 9.73 6.45 -9.19
N TRP A 369 9.59 7.60 -9.78
CA TRP A 369 9.13 7.77 -11.15
C TRP A 369 10.14 7.36 -12.22
N SER A 370 11.41 7.62 -11.98
CA SER A 370 12.47 7.47 -12.99
C SER A 370 13.25 6.17 -12.90
N LEU A 371 13.37 5.59 -11.71
CA LEU A 371 14.16 4.38 -11.47
C LEU A 371 13.32 3.21 -10.98
N ILE A 372 12.50 3.40 -9.93
CA ILE A 372 11.74 2.32 -9.30
C ILE A 372 10.69 1.77 -10.27
N LEU A 373 9.76 2.61 -10.76
CA LEU A 373 8.72 2.17 -11.70
C LEU A 373 9.27 1.66 -13.01
N LYS A 374 10.46 2.09 -13.40
CA LYS A 374 11.15 1.52 -14.58
C LYS A 374 11.81 0.18 -14.28
N GLY A 375 11.86 -0.26 -13.01
CA GLY A 375 12.51 -1.51 -12.62
C GLY A 375 14.02 -1.52 -12.80
N TYR A 376 14.68 -0.34 -12.69
CA TYR A 376 16.15 -0.25 -12.78
C TYR A 376 16.83 -0.54 -11.44
N ILE A 377 16.15 -0.27 -10.34
CA ILE A 377 16.60 -0.55 -8.98
C ILE A 377 15.56 -1.33 -8.22
#